data_d2db94b09456029ed58557f39caf86b5
#
_entry.id   d2db94b09456029ed58557f39caf86b5
#
_cell.length_a   1.000
_cell.length_b   1.000
_cell.length_c   1.000
_cell.angle_alpha   90.00
_cell.angle_beta   90.00
_cell.angle_gamma   90.00
#
_symmetry.space_group_name_H-M   'P 1'
#
loop_
_entity.id
_entity.type
_entity.pdbx_description
1 polymer ?
#
loop_
_entity_poly.entity_id
_entity_poly.type
_entity_poly.pdbx_seq_one_letter_code
_entity_poly.pdbx_strand_id
1 'polypeptide(L)'
;ASDVYKRQDNKMETLLKVGQIEMFRHFIRSSAGINEYWTALKICIRNGYEITNASEWCDYIRLLKHFGMDIHNSKYVCPKDIVSEHDKLVKRRNDEIRREDNERKKAQAIENERIYKEQKGKFFGISFTDGIIQVHVLSSVHDFIEEAEIMHHCVFSNSYYLKENSLILSATIEGKRIETIEVSLKTLKVVQSRGVCNKNTEYHEQIINLVNQNMGMIQKCLVA
;
A
#
# COMPACT_ATOMS: atom_id res chain seq x y z
N ALA A 1 11.55 -10.90 40.08
CA ALA A 1 12.04 -12.28 39.89
C ALA A 1 12.54 -12.53 38.47
N SER A 2 11.79 -12.13 37.44
CA SER A 2 12.19 -12.39 36.04
C SER A 2 13.51 -11.76 35.63
N ASP A 3 13.85 -10.57 36.15
CA ASP A 3 15.07 -9.83 35.77
C ASP A 3 16.34 -10.44 36.40
N VAL A 4 16.23 -11.09 37.55
CA VAL A 4 17.35 -11.78 38.20
C VAL A 4 17.74 -13.03 37.42
N TYR A 5 16.76 -13.83 36.97
CA TYR A 5 17.00 -15.01 36.14
C TYR A 5 17.61 -14.68 34.77
N LYS A 6 17.16 -13.58 34.16
CA LYS A 6 17.75 -13.12 32.89
C LYS A 6 19.19 -12.72 33.01
N ARG A 7 19.60 -12.15 34.15
CA ARG A 7 21.01 -11.76 34.41
C ARG A 7 21.97 -12.94 34.60
N GLN A 8 21.43 -14.13 34.97
CA GLN A 8 22.21 -15.34 35.15
C GLN A 8 22.35 -16.20 33.88
N ASP A 9 21.81 -15.77 32.76
CA ASP A 9 21.98 -16.43 31.46
C ASP A 9 23.43 -16.22 30.96
N ASN A 10 24.13 -17.30 30.65
CA ASN A 10 25.51 -17.29 30.14
C ASN A 10 25.72 -16.41 28.91
N LYS A 11 24.65 -16.23 28.11
CA LYS A 11 24.66 -15.34 26.94
C LYS A 11 24.64 -13.88 27.35
N MET A 12 23.86 -13.55 28.39
CA MET A 12 23.83 -12.18 28.94
C MET A 12 25.17 -11.82 29.57
N GLU A 13 25.82 -12.76 30.29
CA GLU A 13 27.15 -12.59 30.81
C GLU A 13 28.19 -12.39 29.68
N THR A 14 28.04 -13.14 28.59
CA THR A 14 28.88 -12.97 27.41
C THR A 14 28.77 -11.56 26.84
N LEU A 15 27.56 -11.01 26.68
CA LEU A 15 27.36 -9.65 26.16
C LEU A 15 28.10 -8.61 27.00
N LEU A 16 28.06 -8.74 28.33
CA LEU A 16 28.79 -7.84 29.23
C LEU A 16 30.31 -7.95 29.03
N LYS A 17 30.84 -9.19 29.01
CA LYS A 17 32.28 -9.46 28.84
C LYS A 17 32.86 -8.92 27.54
N VAL A 18 32.06 -8.93 26.45
CA VAL A 18 32.48 -8.45 25.13
C VAL A 18 32.07 -6.99 24.84
N GLY A 19 31.53 -6.27 25.85
CA GLY A 19 31.21 -4.86 25.72
C GLY A 19 29.91 -4.54 24.93
N GLN A 20 29.07 -5.54 24.61
CA GLN A 20 27.77 -5.32 23.91
C GLN A 20 26.70 -4.82 24.89
N ILE A 21 26.91 -3.64 25.44
CA ILE A 21 26.10 -3.09 26.55
C ILE A 21 24.67 -2.77 26.12
N GLU A 22 24.48 -2.22 24.93
CA GLU A 22 23.13 -1.88 24.44
C GLU A 22 22.28 -3.13 24.22
N MET A 23 22.86 -4.21 23.69
CA MET A 23 22.18 -5.50 23.56
C MET A 23 21.84 -6.10 24.92
N PHE A 24 22.76 -6.02 25.90
CA PHE A 24 22.49 -6.46 27.28
C PHE A 24 21.32 -5.70 27.90
N ARG A 25 21.30 -4.36 27.79
CA ARG A 25 20.22 -3.51 28.30
C ARG A 25 18.89 -3.82 27.61
N HIS A 26 18.92 -4.05 26.30
CA HIS A 26 17.75 -4.39 25.51
C HIS A 26 17.08 -5.69 26.00
N PHE A 27 17.87 -6.78 26.15
CA PHE A 27 17.31 -8.08 26.54
C PHE A 27 16.89 -8.18 28.01
N ILE A 28 17.44 -7.36 28.91
CA ILE A 28 16.89 -7.26 30.28
C ILE A 28 15.48 -6.68 30.27
N ARG A 29 15.22 -5.67 29.43
CA ARG A 29 13.94 -4.94 29.39
C ARG A 29 12.92 -5.56 28.45
N SER A 30 13.38 -6.26 27.43
CA SER A 30 12.54 -6.86 26.40
C SER A 30 11.95 -8.20 26.84
N SER A 31 10.72 -8.48 26.39
CA SER A 31 10.12 -9.82 26.45
C SER A 31 10.72 -10.78 25.40
N ALA A 32 11.35 -10.26 24.36
CA ALA A 32 12.01 -11.06 23.33
C ALA A 32 13.23 -11.79 23.91
N GLY A 33 13.32 -13.10 23.66
CA GLY A 33 14.43 -13.91 24.14
C GLY A 33 15.69 -13.69 23.31
N ILE A 34 16.86 -13.58 23.98
CA ILE A 34 18.19 -13.50 23.33
C ILE A 34 18.44 -14.66 22.36
N ASN A 35 17.80 -15.81 22.59
CA ASN A 35 17.99 -17.02 21.78
C ASN A 35 17.66 -16.81 20.32
N GLU A 36 16.66 -15.98 20.02
CA GLU A 36 16.24 -15.68 18.65
C GLU A 36 17.35 -15.01 17.82
N TYR A 37 18.19 -14.21 18.47
CA TYR A 37 19.22 -13.39 17.84
C TYR A 37 20.64 -13.94 18.04
N TRP A 38 20.78 -14.95 18.90
CA TRP A 38 22.08 -15.42 19.35
C TRP A 38 23.03 -15.84 18.23
N THR A 39 22.51 -16.45 17.18
CA THR A 39 23.33 -16.86 16.04
C THR A 39 23.96 -15.65 15.33
N ALA A 40 23.19 -14.63 15.04
CA ALA A 40 23.67 -13.40 14.43
C ALA A 40 24.60 -12.62 15.38
N LEU A 41 24.25 -12.55 16.69
CA LEU A 41 25.06 -11.91 17.72
C LEU A 41 26.47 -12.52 17.83
N LYS A 42 26.57 -13.84 17.78
CA LYS A 42 27.91 -14.51 17.79
C LYS A 42 28.79 -14.08 16.62
N ILE A 43 28.17 -13.80 15.47
CA ILE A 43 28.90 -13.34 14.29
C ILE A 43 29.34 -11.90 14.48
N CYS A 44 28.46 -11.01 14.97
CA CYS A 44 28.82 -9.64 15.31
C CYS A 44 29.97 -9.59 16.31
N ILE A 45 29.93 -10.39 17.39
CA ILE A 45 30.98 -10.49 18.40
C ILE A 45 32.32 -10.95 17.77
N ARG A 46 32.30 -11.99 16.94
CA ARG A 46 33.52 -12.52 16.28
C ARG A 46 34.16 -11.51 15.32
N ASN A 47 33.32 -10.64 14.69
CA ASN A 47 33.79 -9.62 13.75
C ASN A 47 34.10 -8.29 14.42
N GLY A 48 34.01 -8.19 15.77
CA GLY A 48 34.20 -6.93 16.48
C GLY A 48 33.17 -5.85 16.14
N TYR A 49 31.98 -6.25 15.67
CA TYR A 49 30.92 -5.31 15.30
C TYR A 49 30.18 -4.85 16.55
N GLU A 50 30.23 -3.57 16.83
CA GLU A 50 29.51 -2.94 17.94
C GLU A 50 28.09 -2.58 17.53
N ILE A 51 27.10 -3.05 18.31
CA ILE A 51 25.69 -2.74 18.08
C ILE A 51 25.31 -1.56 18.97
N THR A 52 25.18 -0.38 18.36
CA THR A 52 24.90 0.89 19.05
C THR A 52 23.40 1.11 19.28
N ASN A 53 22.53 0.54 18.44
CA ASN A 53 21.08 0.57 18.60
C ASN A 53 20.53 -0.86 18.56
N ALA A 54 20.31 -1.44 19.73
CA ALA A 54 19.87 -2.83 19.87
C ALA A 54 18.47 -3.08 19.29
N SER A 55 17.55 -2.13 19.44
CA SER A 55 16.17 -2.28 18.93
C SER A 55 16.15 -2.34 17.41
N GLU A 56 16.81 -1.38 16.76
CA GLU A 56 16.92 -1.30 15.30
C GLU A 56 17.65 -2.52 14.73
N TRP A 57 18.74 -2.96 15.38
CA TRP A 57 19.45 -4.17 14.95
C TRP A 57 18.59 -5.43 15.07
N CYS A 58 17.81 -5.57 16.13
CA CYS A 58 16.89 -6.70 16.29
C CYS A 58 15.80 -6.69 15.22
N ASP A 59 15.23 -5.52 14.91
CA ASP A 59 14.25 -5.38 13.83
C ASP A 59 14.88 -5.72 12.48
N TYR A 60 16.08 -5.24 12.22
CA TYR A 60 16.83 -5.55 11.02
C TYR A 60 17.08 -7.06 10.85
N ILE A 61 17.49 -7.77 11.91
CA ILE A 61 17.67 -9.23 11.88
C ILE A 61 16.35 -9.96 11.60
N ARG A 62 15.22 -9.47 12.13
CA ARG A 62 13.90 -10.03 11.81
C ARG A 62 13.55 -9.86 10.35
N LEU A 63 13.84 -8.68 9.77
CA LEU A 63 13.65 -8.43 8.35
C LEU A 63 14.56 -9.30 7.47
N LEU A 64 15.83 -9.49 7.83
CA LEU A 64 16.72 -10.42 7.13
C LEU A 64 16.14 -11.84 7.10
N LYS A 65 15.66 -12.34 8.25
CA LYS A 65 15.01 -13.65 8.33
C LYS A 65 13.75 -13.72 7.48
N HIS A 66 12.90 -12.68 7.54
CA HIS A 66 11.69 -12.60 6.73
C HIS A 66 11.98 -12.73 5.23
N PHE A 67 13.03 -12.08 4.75
CA PHE A 67 13.47 -12.16 3.35
C PHE A 67 14.36 -13.36 3.02
N GLY A 68 14.53 -14.31 3.94
CA GLY A 68 15.36 -15.50 3.72
C GLY A 68 16.84 -15.21 3.53
N MET A 69 17.32 -14.05 4.01
CA MET A 69 18.74 -13.69 3.92
C MET A 69 19.55 -14.46 4.96
N ASP A 70 20.78 -14.82 4.59
CA ASP A 70 21.64 -15.63 5.44
C ASP A 70 22.15 -14.86 6.67
N ILE A 71 21.55 -15.12 7.83
CA ILE A 71 21.94 -14.54 9.11
C ILE A 71 23.22 -15.12 9.69
N HIS A 72 23.85 -16.09 9.02
CA HIS A 72 25.17 -16.64 9.38
C HIS A 72 26.31 -15.91 8.67
N ASN A 73 26.02 -15.00 7.77
CA ASN A 73 26.98 -14.24 6.99
C ASN A 73 27.19 -12.84 7.58
N SER A 74 28.43 -12.53 7.96
CA SER A 74 28.78 -11.22 8.53
C SER A 74 28.46 -10.05 7.62
N LYS A 75 28.48 -10.25 6.30
CA LYS A 75 28.09 -9.22 5.31
C LYS A 75 26.67 -8.69 5.57
N TYR A 76 25.75 -9.55 6.02
CA TYR A 76 24.37 -9.17 6.28
C TYR A 76 24.16 -8.70 7.72
N VAL A 77 24.68 -9.46 8.71
CA VAL A 77 24.38 -9.17 10.12
C VAL A 77 25.22 -8.05 10.74
N CYS A 78 26.31 -7.63 10.07
CA CYS A 78 27.20 -6.54 10.48
C CYS A 78 27.25 -5.44 9.39
N PRO A 79 26.13 -4.78 9.06
CA PRO A 79 26.12 -3.77 8.00
C PRO A 79 26.97 -2.56 8.40
N LYS A 80 27.62 -1.91 7.41
CA LYS A 80 28.39 -0.68 7.66
C LYS A 80 27.48 0.49 8.09
N ASP A 81 26.28 0.54 7.51
CA ASP A 81 25.24 1.52 7.80
C ASP A 81 23.93 0.78 8.05
N ILE A 82 23.64 0.55 9.32
CA ILE A 82 22.46 -0.21 9.72
C ILE A 82 21.16 0.52 9.40
N VAL A 83 21.12 1.86 9.54
CA VAL A 83 19.93 2.68 9.27
C VAL A 83 19.53 2.54 7.80
N SER A 84 20.50 2.76 6.90
CA SER A 84 20.24 2.65 5.45
C SER A 84 19.79 1.24 5.04
N GLU A 85 20.45 0.19 5.55
CA GLU A 85 20.07 -1.19 5.20
C GLU A 85 18.74 -1.62 5.82
N HIS A 86 18.43 -1.19 7.05
CA HIS A 86 17.16 -1.39 7.70
C HIS A 86 16.01 -0.71 6.90
N ASP A 87 16.18 0.55 6.54
CA ASP A 87 15.17 1.31 5.79
C ASP A 87 14.86 0.69 4.43
N LYS A 88 15.86 0.16 3.73
CA LYS A 88 15.67 -0.60 2.48
C LYS A 88 14.78 -1.82 2.68
N LEU A 89 15.01 -2.58 3.75
CA LEU A 89 14.21 -3.77 4.04
C LEU A 89 12.80 -3.42 4.52
N VAL A 90 12.65 -2.36 5.33
CA VAL A 90 11.35 -1.83 5.74
C VAL A 90 10.54 -1.42 4.51
N LYS A 91 11.15 -0.66 3.59
CA LYS A 91 10.49 -0.28 2.34
C LYS A 91 10.04 -1.50 1.54
N ARG A 92 10.93 -2.48 1.37
CA ARG A 92 10.61 -3.74 0.68
C ARG A 92 9.46 -4.49 1.36
N ARG A 93 9.41 -4.55 2.69
CA ARG A 93 8.33 -5.18 3.46
C ARG A 93 7.01 -4.46 3.28
N ASN A 94 7.02 -3.14 3.31
CA ASN A 94 5.82 -2.33 3.07
C ASN A 94 5.28 -2.50 1.64
N ASP A 95 6.17 -2.59 0.65
CA ASP A 95 5.78 -2.86 -0.73
C ASP A 95 5.16 -4.27 -0.89
N GLU A 96 5.69 -5.27 -0.19
CA GLU A 96 5.14 -6.64 -0.15
C GLU A 96 3.73 -6.65 0.47
N ILE A 97 3.56 -6.06 1.66
CA ILE A 97 2.25 -5.94 2.33
C ILE A 97 1.24 -5.24 1.41
N ARG A 98 1.65 -4.16 0.75
CA ARG A 98 0.77 -3.43 -0.18
C ARG A 98 0.34 -4.29 -1.37
N ARG A 99 1.25 -5.12 -1.91
CA ARG A 99 0.91 -6.06 -3.00
C ARG A 99 -0.08 -7.12 -2.53
N GLU A 100 0.18 -7.76 -1.40
CA GLU A 100 -0.71 -8.78 -0.81
C GLU A 100 -2.11 -8.20 -0.55
N ASP A 101 -2.18 -6.97 -0.03
CA ASP A 101 -3.46 -6.28 0.25
C ASP A 101 -4.22 -5.97 -1.04
N ASN A 102 -3.51 -5.55 -2.10
CA ASN A 102 -4.12 -5.30 -3.40
C ASN A 102 -4.65 -6.60 -4.04
N GLU A 103 -3.89 -7.70 -4.00
CA GLU A 103 -4.37 -8.99 -4.53
C GLU A 103 -5.60 -9.49 -3.77
N ARG A 104 -5.62 -9.35 -2.43
CA ARG A 104 -6.80 -9.67 -1.63
C ARG A 104 -8.01 -8.81 -2.03
N LYS A 105 -7.81 -7.50 -2.23
CA LYS A 105 -8.86 -6.57 -2.68
C LYS A 105 -9.35 -6.92 -4.09
N LYS A 106 -8.46 -7.29 -5.00
CA LYS A 106 -8.84 -7.75 -6.35
C LYS A 106 -9.73 -8.99 -6.29
N ALA A 107 -9.34 -10.00 -5.52
CA ALA A 107 -10.14 -11.21 -5.36
C ALA A 107 -11.53 -10.91 -4.78
N GLN A 108 -11.61 -10.06 -3.75
CA GLN A 108 -12.88 -9.65 -3.15
C GLN A 108 -13.72 -8.79 -4.10
N ALA A 109 -13.07 -7.95 -4.92
CA ALA A 109 -13.77 -7.12 -5.90
C ALA A 109 -14.45 -7.94 -6.99
N ILE A 110 -13.83 -9.02 -7.45
CA ILE A 110 -14.44 -9.95 -8.41
C ILE A 110 -15.71 -10.59 -7.80
N GLU A 111 -15.66 -10.96 -6.52
CA GLU A 111 -16.83 -11.49 -5.82
C GLU A 111 -17.97 -10.45 -5.70
N ASN A 112 -17.63 -9.18 -5.57
CA ASN A 112 -18.60 -8.08 -5.48
C ASN A 112 -19.11 -7.58 -6.85
N GLU A 113 -18.64 -8.13 -7.97
CA GLU A 113 -19.04 -7.72 -9.33
C GLU A 113 -20.56 -7.78 -9.52
N ARG A 114 -21.22 -8.79 -8.97
CA ARG A 114 -22.69 -8.92 -9.04
C ARG A 114 -23.37 -7.77 -8.31
N ILE A 115 -22.89 -7.41 -7.11
CA ILE A 115 -23.46 -6.32 -6.30
C ILE A 115 -23.30 -4.99 -7.04
N TYR A 116 -22.14 -4.76 -7.66
CA TYR A 116 -21.92 -3.54 -8.44
C TYR A 116 -22.88 -3.44 -9.63
N LYS A 117 -23.08 -4.53 -10.37
CA LYS A 117 -24.04 -4.59 -11.49
C LYS A 117 -25.48 -4.37 -11.03
N GLU A 118 -25.89 -4.93 -9.90
CA GLU A 118 -27.23 -4.72 -9.34
C GLU A 118 -27.44 -3.25 -8.96
N GLN A 119 -26.45 -2.59 -8.36
CA GLN A 119 -26.57 -1.20 -7.89
C GLN A 119 -26.43 -0.15 -9.01
N LYS A 120 -25.50 -0.39 -9.94
CA LYS A 120 -25.08 0.60 -10.95
C LYS A 120 -25.41 0.22 -12.38
N GLY A 121 -25.92 -0.99 -12.63
CA GLY A 121 -26.18 -1.52 -13.97
C GLY A 121 -27.06 -0.61 -14.83
N LYS A 122 -27.98 0.14 -14.22
CA LYS A 122 -28.83 1.12 -14.93
C LYS A 122 -28.07 2.28 -15.57
N PHE A 123 -26.82 2.53 -15.17
CA PHE A 123 -25.97 3.57 -15.76
C PHE A 123 -25.00 3.01 -16.81
N PHE A 124 -24.92 1.69 -16.96
CA PHE A 124 -23.99 1.09 -17.90
C PHE A 124 -24.36 1.45 -19.34
N GLY A 125 -23.33 1.69 -20.16
CA GLY A 125 -23.52 2.15 -21.53
C GLY A 125 -23.71 3.66 -21.70
N ILE A 126 -23.80 4.42 -20.60
CA ILE A 126 -23.77 5.90 -20.71
C ILE A 126 -22.37 6.29 -21.22
N SER A 127 -22.38 6.95 -22.37
CA SER A 127 -21.18 7.53 -22.99
C SER A 127 -21.58 8.79 -23.73
N PHE A 128 -20.71 9.79 -23.70
CA PHE A 128 -20.89 11.05 -24.44
C PHE A 128 -19.52 11.63 -24.83
N THR A 129 -19.53 12.49 -25.85
CA THR A 129 -18.30 13.05 -26.42
C THR A 129 -18.55 14.47 -26.93
N ASP A 130 -17.51 15.28 -26.98
CA ASP A 130 -17.48 16.57 -27.70
C ASP A 130 -16.73 16.46 -29.05
N GLY A 131 -16.41 15.24 -29.48
CA GLY A 131 -15.64 14.96 -30.71
C GLY A 131 -14.15 14.72 -30.47
N ILE A 132 -13.60 15.12 -29.33
CA ILE A 132 -12.18 14.91 -28.93
C ILE A 132 -12.14 14.02 -27.70
N ILE A 133 -12.85 14.42 -26.65
CA ILE A 133 -12.92 13.72 -25.38
C ILE A 133 -14.14 12.79 -25.40
N GLN A 134 -13.91 11.53 -25.05
CA GLN A 134 -14.98 10.57 -24.81
C GLN A 134 -15.05 10.29 -23.32
N VAL A 135 -16.23 10.41 -22.73
CA VAL A 135 -16.49 10.06 -21.33
C VAL A 135 -17.47 8.90 -21.27
N HIS A 136 -17.17 7.89 -20.44
CA HIS A 136 -18.03 6.74 -20.24
C HIS A 136 -18.06 6.29 -18.79
N VAL A 137 -19.15 5.65 -18.36
CA VAL A 137 -19.28 5.06 -17.03
C VAL A 137 -18.46 3.79 -16.96
N LEU A 138 -17.69 3.57 -15.87
CA LEU A 138 -17.05 2.29 -15.60
C LEU A 138 -18.14 1.24 -15.36
N SER A 139 -18.11 0.13 -16.11
CA SER A 139 -19.22 -0.84 -16.18
C SER A 139 -18.93 -2.14 -15.43
N SER A 140 -17.72 -2.33 -14.94
CA SER A 140 -17.31 -3.53 -14.20
C SER A 140 -16.30 -3.18 -13.09
N VAL A 141 -16.19 -4.02 -12.09
CA VAL A 141 -15.14 -3.89 -11.08
C VAL A 141 -13.74 -4.04 -11.71
N HIS A 142 -13.65 -4.80 -12.80
CA HIS A 142 -12.42 -4.89 -13.58
C HIS A 142 -11.99 -3.53 -14.16
N ASP A 143 -12.94 -2.75 -14.67
CA ASP A 143 -12.65 -1.39 -15.19
C ASP A 143 -12.06 -0.49 -14.10
N PHE A 144 -12.51 -0.64 -12.82
CA PHE A 144 -11.92 0.09 -11.69
C PHE A 144 -10.48 -0.34 -11.38
N ILE A 145 -10.15 -1.62 -11.58
CA ILE A 145 -8.79 -2.13 -11.41
C ILE A 145 -7.88 -1.50 -12.46
N GLU A 146 -8.27 -1.59 -13.73
CA GLU A 146 -7.52 -1.02 -14.84
C GLU A 146 -7.36 0.50 -14.72
N GLU A 147 -8.45 1.21 -14.36
CA GLU A 147 -8.43 2.65 -14.14
C GLU A 147 -7.42 3.03 -13.05
N ALA A 148 -7.44 2.33 -11.91
CA ALA A 148 -6.52 2.57 -10.81
C ALA A 148 -5.05 2.28 -11.18
N GLU A 149 -4.80 1.24 -11.97
CA GLU A 149 -3.46 0.85 -12.41
C GLU A 149 -2.87 1.86 -13.39
N ILE A 150 -3.66 2.30 -14.39
CA ILE A 150 -3.21 3.24 -15.43
C ILE A 150 -3.08 4.66 -14.88
N MET A 151 -4.07 5.10 -14.09
CA MET A 151 -4.13 6.47 -13.58
C MET A 151 -3.34 6.67 -12.27
N HIS A 152 -2.81 5.60 -11.66
CA HIS A 152 -2.03 5.63 -10.42
C HIS A 152 -2.75 6.34 -9.27
N HIS A 153 -4.04 6.04 -9.07
CA HIS A 153 -4.81 6.58 -7.95
C HIS A 153 -5.72 5.54 -7.29
N CYS A 154 -6.37 5.93 -6.19
CA CYS A 154 -7.00 5.01 -5.24
C CYS A 154 -8.46 4.68 -5.55
N VAL A 155 -8.95 4.82 -6.80
CA VAL A 155 -10.37 4.59 -7.13
C VAL A 155 -10.81 3.15 -6.84
N PHE A 156 -9.94 2.17 -7.09
CA PHE A 156 -10.19 0.76 -6.76
C PHE A 156 -9.93 0.47 -5.28
N SER A 157 -8.75 0.85 -4.75
CA SER A 157 -8.35 0.54 -3.37
C SER A 157 -9.26 1.15 -2.30
N ASN A 158 -9.92 2.26 -2.60
CA ASN A 158 -10.92 2.90 -1.75
C ASN A 158 -12.35 2.44 -2.05
N SER A 159 -12.50 1.34 -2.81
CA SER A 159 -13.78 0.66 -3.08
C SER A 159 -14.88 1.62 -3.59
N TYR A 160 -14.55 2.52 -4.53
CA TYR A 160 -15.53 3.47 -5.08
C TYR A 160 -16.71 2.77 -5.76
N TYR A 161 -16.52 1.57 -6.29
CA TYR A 161 -17.57 0.73 -6.85
C TYR A 161 -18.66 0.32 -5.83
N LEU A 162 -18.37 0.34 -4.51
CA LEU A 162 -19.34 0.06 -3.45
C LEU A 162 -20.02 1.33 -2.90
N LYS A 163 -19.58 2.53 -3.29
CA LYS A 163 -20.18 3.77 -2.81
C LYS A 163 -21.55 4.00 -3.46
N GLU A 164 -22.59 3.91 -2.65
CA GLU A 164 -23.99 4.01 -3.11
C GLU A 164 -24.27 5.28 -3.93
N ASN A 165 -23.78 6.42 -3.46
CA ASN A 165 -24.08 7.74 -4.04
C ASN A 165 -22.99 8.26 -4.99
N SER A 166 -22.00 7.45 -5.36
CA SER A 166 -20.95 7.81 -6.32
C SER A 166 -21.11 7.04 -7.62
N LEU A 167 -20.97 7.74 -8.74
CA LEU A 167 -20.82 7.14 -10.07
C LEU A 167 -19.45 7.55 -10.61
N ILE A 168 -18.69 6.57 -11.11
CA ILE A 168 -17.35 6.81 -11.63
C ILE A 168 -17.35 6.69 -13.14
N LEU A 169 -16.76 7.70 -13.78
CA LEU A 169 -16.60 7.77 -15.21
C LEU A 169 -15.11 7.90 -15.56
N SER A 170 -14.75 7.44 -16.74
CA SER A 170 -13.43 7.62 -17.32
C SER A 170 -13.51 8.53 -18.54
N ALA A 171 -12.68 9.55 -18.59
CA ALA A 171 -12.49 10.40 -19.77
C ALA A 171 -11.28 9.90 -20.57
N THR A 172 -11.46 9.72 -21.86
CA THR A 172 -10.44 9.22 -22.78
C THR A 172 -10.29 10.12 -24.00
N ILE A 173 -9.09 10.19 -24.57
CA ILE A 173 -8.79 10.77 -25.89
C ILE A 173 -8.06 9.69 -26.69
N GLU A 174 -8.57 9.38 -27.88
CA GLU A 174 -8.03 8.30 -28.73
C GLU A 174 -7.82 6.97 -27.97
N GLY A 175 -8.74 6.65 -27.04
CA GLY A 175 -8.68 5.45 -26.22
C GLY A 175 -7.70 5.50 -25.03
N LYS A 176 -6.93 6.59 -24.85
CA LYS A 176 -6.05 6.77 -23.69
C LYS A 176 -6.80 7.45 -22.56
N ARG A 177 -6.71 6.92 -21.36
CA ARG A 177 -7.32 7.51 -20.15
C ARG A 177 -6.64 8.83 -19.80
N ILE A 178 -7.45 9.86 -19.58
CA ILE A 178 -7.01 11.24 -19.32
C ILE A 178 -7.37 11.65 -17.89
N GLU A 179 -8.61 11.51 -17.48
CA GLU A 179 -9.06 11.78 -16.12
C GLU A 179 -10.16 10.78 -15.69
N THR A 180 -10.17 10.46 -14.40
CA THR A 180 -11.23 9.73 -13.73
C THR A 180 -12.13 10.73 -13.02
N ILE A 181 -13.45 10.63 -13.23
CA ILE A 181 -14.43 11.56 -12.72
C ILE A 181 -15.34 10.88 -11.71
N GLU A 182 -15.57 11.50 -10.56
CA GLU A 182 -16.60 11.12 -9.60
C GLU A 182 -17.77 12.07 -9.69
N VAL A 183 -18.95 11.51 -9.93
CA VAL A 183 -20.23 12.22 -9.92
C VAL A 183 -21.04 11.78 -8.70
N SER A 184 -21.57 12.74 -7.94
CA SER A 184 -22.52 12.46 -6.88
C SER A 184 -23.90 12.20 -7.45
N LEU A 185 -24.45 11.00 -7.25
CA LEU A 185 -25.82 10.64 -7.62
C LEU A 185 -26.87 11.35 -6.78
N LYS A 186 -26.51 11.84 -5.58
CA LYS A 186 -27.39 12.59 -4.69
C LYS A 186 -27.57 14.03 -5.12
N THR A 187 -26.49 14.70 -5.55
CA THR A 187 -26.50 16.14 -5.87
C THR A 187 -26.45 16.42 -7.37
N LEU A 188 -26.20 15.39 -8.19
CA LEU A 188 -25.98 15.49 -9.64
C LEU A 188 -24.92 16.54 -9.98
N LYS A 189 -23.78 16.44 -9.30
CA LYS A 189 -22.62 17.31 -9.50
C LYS A 189 -21.34 16.49 -9.58
N VAL A 190 -20.38 16.96 -10.35
CA VAL A 190 -19.01 16.46 -10.31
C VAL A 190 -18.43 16.75 -8.93
N VAL A 191 -17.96 15.71 -8.24
CA VAL A 191 -17.29 15.80 -6.94
C VAL A 191 -15.81 16.07 -7.14
N GLN A 192 -15.21 15.34 -8.07
CA GLN A 192 -13.81 15.48 -8.46
C GLN A 192 -13.57 14.93 -9.86
N SER A 193 -12.54 15.44 -10.52
CA SER A 193 -11.96 14.91 -11.74
C SER A 193 -10.44 14.95 -11.60
N ARG A 194 -9.77 13.84 -11.86
CA ARG A 194 -8.32 13.72 -11.62
C ARG A 194 -7.64 12.88 -12.70
N GLY A 195 -6.55 13.39 -13.21
CA GLY A 195 -5.65 12.69 -14.10
C GLY A 195 -4.59 11.87 -13.35
N VAL A 196 -3.59 11.40 -14.06
CA VAL A 196 -2.51 10.54 -13.54
C VAL A 196 -1.89 11.14 -12.26
N CYS A 197 -1.72 10.31 -11.24
CA CYS A 197 -1.22 10.70 -9.92
C CYS A 197 -1.98 11.87 -9.26
N ASN A 198 -3.30 11.93 -9.49
CA ASN A 198 -4.22 12.95 -8.96
C ASN A 198 -3.93 14.39 -9.42
N LYS A 199 -3.25 14.57 -10.54
CA LYS A 199 -2.99 15.89 -11.12
C LYS A 199 -4.12 16.27 -12.07
N ASN A 200 -4.42 17.57 -12.18
CA ASN A 200 -5.31 18.06 -13.21
C ASN A 200 -4.57 18.07 -14.56
N THR A 201 -5.29 17.70 -15.62
CA THR A 201 -4.76 17.77 -16.99
C THR A 201 -5.11 19.10 -17.64
N GLU A 202 -4.58 19.37 -18.81
CA GLU A 202 -4.97 20.53 -19.62
C GLU A 202 -6.44 20.48 -20.07
N TYR A 203 -7.05 19.31 -20.10
CA TYR A 203 -8.43 19.07 -20.47
C TYR A 203 -9.42 19.13 -19.28
N HIS A 204 -8.93 19.42 -18.07
CA HIS A 204 -9.71 19.34 -16.83
C HIS A 204 -11.04 20.09 -16.88
N GLU A 205 -11.01 21.37 -17.22
CA GLU A 205 -12.21 22.20 -17.32
C GLU A 205 -13.14 21.74 -18.43
N GLN A 206 -12.59 21.30 -19.57
CA GLN A 206 -13.37 20.79 -20.70
C GLN A 206 -14.12 19.51 -20.33
N ILE A 207 -13.44 18.58 -19.59
CA ILE A 207 -14.02 17.35 -19.07
C ILE A 207 -15.17 17.66 -18.11
N ILE A 208 -14.96 18.55 -17.13
CA ILE A 208 -16.00 18.94 -16.16
C ILE A 208 -17.22 19.56 -16.88
N ASN A 209 -16.99 20.44 -17.84
CA ASN A 209 -18.08 21.07 -18.62
C ASN A 209 -18.83 20.02 -19.43
N LEU A 210 -18.14 19.09 -20.09
CA LEU A 210 -18.75 18.02 -20.88
C LEU A 210 -19.63 17.11 -20.01
N VAL A 211 -19.17 16.74 -18.80
CA VAL A 211 -19.95 15.94 -17.85
C VAL A 211 -21.19 16.72 -17.38
N ASN A 212 -21.03 17.99 -17.01
CA ASN A 212 -22.14 18.81 -16.54
C ASN A 212 -23.24 19.01 -17.63
N GLN A 213 -22.86 19.21 -18.89
CA GLN A 213 -23.78 19.30 -20.01
C GLN A 213 -24.58 18.01 -20.23
N ASN A 214 -23.99 16.85 -19.92
CA ASN A 214 -24.61 15.54 -20.11
C ASN A 214 -25.21 14.95 -18.83
N MET A 215 -25.24 15.70 -17.72
CA MET A 215 -25.77 15.22 -16.43
C MET A 215 -27.21 14.72 -16.51
N GLY A 216 -28.00 15.28 -17.44
CA GLY A 216 -29.37 14.83 -17.71
C GLY A 216 -29.49 13.36 -18.15
N MET A 217 -28.46 12.77 -18.76
CA MET A 217 -28.41 11.33 -19.09
C MET A 217 -28.37 10.49 -17.83
N ILE A 218 -27.51 10.87 -16.86
CA ILE A 218 -27.39 10.20 -15.57
C ILE A 218 -28.70 10.35 -14.76
N GLN A 219 -29.28 11.56 -14.77
CA GLN A 219 -30.53 11.84 -14.06
C GLN A 219 -31.70 10.99 -14.58
N LYS A 220 -31.83 10.80 -15.89
CA LYS A 220 -32.88 9.94 -16.49
C LYS A 220 -32.79 8.49 -15.96
N CYS A 221 -31.57 7.94 -15.80
CA CYS A 221 -31.40 6.60 -15.28
C CYS A 221 -31.70 6.48 -13.78
N LEU A 222 -31.75 7.59 -13.02
CA LEU A 222 -32.14 7.55 -11.60
C LEU A 222 -33.66 7.43 -11.43
N VAL A 223 -34.44 7.93 -12.39
CA VAL A 223 -35.91 8.01 -12.32
C VAL A 223 -36.57 6.81 -13.01
N ALA A 224 -35.83 6.12 -13.90
CA ALA A 224 -36.27 4.88 -14.55
C ALA A 224 -36.09 3.69 -13.61
#